data_64d5b196f5d075f6ae73d9af137e6d73
#
_entry.id   64d5b196f5d075f6ae73d9af137e6d73
#
_cell.length_a   1.000
_cell.length_b   1.000
_cell.length_c   1.000
_cell.angle_alpha   90.00
_cell.angle_beta   90.00
_cell.angle_gamma   90.00
#
_symmetry.space_group_name_H-M   'P 1'
#
loop_
_entity.id
_entity.type
_entity.pdbx_description
1 polymer ?
#
loop_
_entity_poly.entity_id
_entity_poly.type
_entity_poly.pdbx_seq_one_letter_code
_entity_poly.pdbx_strand_id
1 'polypeptide(L)'
;MFDTKTVSLEWGGKTLTLETGRIARQADGAVLATYGETVVLCAVTAARSVKEGQDFFPLTVHYQEKFSAAGRIPGGFFKREGRATEKETLTSRLIDRPVRPLFPEGFYNEINVICQVLSYDGETEPDIVAMIAASAALTISGLPFMGPIGAARVGFSNDGEYILNPTVADALGDDGRLDLVVAATNDAVMMVESEAKELTEEEMLGAVLFAHEESRKVIGAIIDLA
;
A
#
# COMPACT_ATOMS: atom_id res chain seq x y z
N MET A 1 -23.41 -15.47 10.00
CA MET A 1 -22.21 -16.01 9.39
C MET A 1 -21.56 -14.93 8.58
N PHE A 2 -20.25 -14.94 8.32
CA PHE A 2 -19.55 -13.87 7.61
C PHE A 2 -19.88 -13.95 6.11
N ASP A 3 -20.15 -12.81 5.48
CA ASP A 3 -20.24 -12.67 4.01
C ASP A 3 -18.85 -12.19 3.49
N THR A 4 -17.94 -13.15 3.38
CA THR A 4 -16.57 -12.89 2.95
C THR A 4 -16.51 -12.86 1.42
N LYS A 5 -15.94 -11.80 0.88
CA LYS A 5 -15.63 -11.66 -0.55
C LYS A 5 -14.12 -11.71 -0.73
N THR A 6 -13.69 -12.40 -1.76
CA THR A 6 -12.25 -12.59 -2.02
C THR A 6 -11.99 -12.51 -3.53
N VAL A 7 -10.95 -11.77 -3.90
CA VAL A 7 -10.42 -11.70 -5.27
C VAL A 7 -8.95 -12.02 -5.21
N SER A 8 -8.44 -12.78 -6.18
CA SER A 8 -7.03 -13.14 -6.27
C SER A 8 -6.53 -12.98 -7.69
N LEU A 9 -5.25 -12.57 -7.82
CA LEU A 9 -4.54 -12.51 -9.10
C LEU A 9 -3.11 -12.98 -8.94
N GLU A 10 -2.57 -13.59 -9.99
CA GLU A 10 -1.13 -13.87 -10.09
C GLU A 10 -0.40 -12.60 -10.53
N TRP A 11 0.55 -12.15 -9.72
CA TRP A 11 1.23 -10.87 -9.91
C TRP A 11 2.68 -10.94 -9.43
N GLY A 12 3.64 -10.64 -10.33
CA GLY A 12 5.06 -10.70 -9.98
C GLY A 12 5.54 -12.06 -9.47
N GLY A 13 4.96 -13.16 -9.97
CA GLY A 13 5.34 -14.52 -9.57
C GLY A 13 4.77 -15.00 -8.23
N LYS A 14 3.94 -14.18 -7.57
CA LYS A 14 3.23 -14.52 -6.33
C LYS A 14 1.73 -14.25 -6.48
N THR A 15 0.91 -14.91 -5.68
CA THR A 15 -0.53 -14.63 -5.65
C THR A 15 -0.81 -13.44 -4.73
N LEU A 16 -1.47 -12.40 -5.26
CA LEU A 16 -2.07 -11.33 -4.48
C LEU A 16 -3.54 -11.66 -4.22
N THR A 17 -3.95 -11.69 -2.96
CA THR A 17 -5.33 -11.95 -2.54
C THR A 17 -5.86 -10.77 -1.73
N LEU A 18 -7.04 -10.27 -2.09
CA LEU A 18 -7.77 -9.22 -1.39
C LEU A 18 -9.04 -9.82 -0.81
N GLU A 19 -9.22 -9.75 0.51
CA GLU A 19 -10.37 -10.30 1.22
C GLU A 19 -11.05 -9.20 2.04
N THR A 20 -12.41 -9.18 2.01
CA THR A 20 -13.21 -8.30 2.86
C THR A 20 -14.36 -9.05 3.55
N GLY A 21 -14.99 -8.43 4.55
CA GLY A 21 -16.20 -8.94 5.22
C GLY A 21 -15.96 -9.85 6.42
N ARG A 22 -14.74 -10.30 6.69
CA ARG A 22 -14.41 -11.18 7.83
C ARG A 22 -13.86 -10.45 9.05
N ILE A 23 -12.92 -9.53 8.85
CA ILE A 23 -12.20 -8.83 9.91
C ILE A 23 -12.57 -7.34 9.88
N ALA A 24 -12.47 -6.66 11.04
CA ALA A 24 -12.73 -5.23 11.23
C ALA A 24 -14.09 -4.75 10.70
N ARG A 25 -15.16 -5.52 10.88
CA ARG A 25 -16.51 -5.33 10.32
C ARG A 25 -17.24 -4.06 10.80
N GLN A 26 -16.71 -3.36 11.81
CA GLN A 26 -17.26 -2.08 12.28
C GLN A 26 -16.62 -0.86 11.59
N ALA A 27 -15.55 -1.08 10.82
CA ALA A 27 -14.96 -0.05 9.98
C ALA A 27 -15.88 0.22 8.75
N ASP A 28 -15.77 1.39 8.16
CA ASP A 28 -16.49 1.73 6.93
C ASP A 28 -15.98 0.93 5.73
N GLY A 29 -14.67 0.62 5.71
CA GLY A 29 -14.05 -0.31 4.79
C GLY A 29 -12.93 -1.08 5.46
N ALA A 30 -12.81 -2.38 5.18
CA ALA A 30 -11.70 -3.19 5.69
C ALA A 30 -11.31 -4.25 4.69
N VAL A 31 -10.01 -4.37 4.42
CA VAL A 31 -9.44 -5.35 3.50
C VAL A 31 -8.24 -6.02 4.15
N LEU A 32 -8.20 -7.34 4.04
CA LEU A 32 -7.03 -8.15 4.32
C LEU A 32 -6.36 -8.46 2.99
N ALA A 33 -5.18 -7.91 2.78
CA ALA A 33 -4.36 -8.17 1.59
C ALA A 33 -3.27 -9.16 1.94
N THR A 34 -3.13 -10.19 1.11
CA THR A 34 -2.08 -11.21 1.22
C THR A 34 -1.29 -11.25 -0.06
N TYR A 35 0.03 -11.15 0.01
CA TYR A 35 0.93 -11.28 -1.12
C TYR A 35 2.08 -12.20 -0.75
N GLY A 36 2.10 -13.42 -1.31
CA GLY A 36 2.94 -14.49 -0.78
C GLY A 36 2.54 -14.82 0.66
N GLU A 37 3.49 -14.73 1.59
CA GLU A 37 3.24 -14.93 3.04
C GLU A 37 3.14 -13.61 3.82
N THR A 38 3.31 -12.46 3.15
CA THR A 38 3.11 -11.14 3.75
C THR A 38 1.62 -10.79 3.77
N VAL A 39 1.11 -10.46 4.95
CA VAL A 39 -0.31 -10.16 5.19
C VAL A 39 -0.47 -8.81 5.86
N VAL A 40 -1.28 -7.95 5.27
CA VAL A 40 -1.61 -6.62 5.78
C VAL A 40 -3.11 -6.46 5.93
N LEU A 41 -3.56 -6.05 7.10
CA LEU A 41 -4.92 -5.60 7.34
C LEU A 41 -4.99 -4.08 7.21
N CYS A 42 -5.85 -3.58 6.35
CA CYS A 42 -6.21 -2.17 6.31
C CYS A 42 -7.66 -1.97 6.73
N ALA A 43 -7.90 -1.02 7.63
CA ALA A 43 -9.23 -0.60 8.06
C ALA A 43 -9.36 0.92 7.89
N VAL A 44 -10.48 1.34 7.35
CA VAL A 44 -10.82 2.75 7.09
C VAL A 44 -12.05 3.12 7.91
N THR A 45 -11.96 4.24 8.62
CA THR A 45 -13.10 4.83 9.34
C THR A 45 -13.21 6.30 9.03
N ALA A 46 -14.43 6.81 8.92
CA ALA A 46 -14.70 8.21 8.66
C ALA A 46 -15.68 8.82 9.68
N ALA A 47 -15.45 10.07 10.06
CA ALA A 47 -16.39 10.82 10.85
C ALA A 47 -17.65 11.14 10.03
N ARG A 48 -18.83 11.00 10.64
CA ARG A 48 -20.11 11.27 9.98
C ARG A 48 -20.40 12.76 9.76
N SER A 49 -19.72 13.63 10.48
CA SER A 49 -19.90 15.08 10.41
C SER A 49 -18.55 15.79 10.44
N VAL A 50 -18.51 16.96 9.82
CA VAL A 50 -17.36 17.86 9.85
C VAL A 50 -17.35 18.61 11.20
N LYS A 51 -16.18 18.80 11.80
CA LYS A 51 -16.01 19.63 13.01
C LYS A 51 -16.24 21.10 12.66
N GLU A 52 -16.87 21.84 13.58
CA GLU A 52 -17.07 23.29 13.40
C GLU A 52 -15.72 24.03 13.25
N GLY A 53 -15.62 24.87 12.23
CA GLY A 53 -14.40 25.61 11.92
C GLY A 53 -13.33 24.80 11.17
N GLN A 54 -13.64 23.58 10.70
CA GLN A 54 -12.70 22.76 9.92
C GLN A 54 -12.53 23.34 8.51
N ASP A 55 -11.31 23.74 8.18
CA ASP A 55 -10.94 24.39 6.91
C ASP A 55 -9.93 23.56 6.06
N PHE A 56 -9.58 22.37 6.52
CA PHE A 56 -8.69 21.44 5.82
C PHE A 56 -9.22 20.00 5.87
N PHE A 57 -8.71 19.14 4.98
CA PHE A 57 -9.05 17.72 4.95
C PHE A 57 -8.22 16.92 5.96
N PRO A 58 -8.81 16.42 7.05
CA PRO A 58 -8.11 15.68 8.10
C PRO A 58 -8.03 14.18 7.75
N LEU A 59 -7.20 13.81 6.78
CA LEU A 59 -6.83 12.43 6.50
C LEU A 59 -5.63 12.06 7.36
N THR A 60 -5.74 10.96 8.10
CA THR A 60 -4.64 10.40 8.88
C THR A 60 -4.40 8.97 8.44
N VAL A 61 -3.16 8.66 8.07
CA VAL A 61 -2.73 7.33 7.70
C VAL A 61 -1.76 6.80 8.76
N HIS A 62 -2.07 5.63 9.30
CA HIS A 62 -1.22 4.91 10.23
C HIS A 62 -0.77 3.59 9.58
N TYR A 63 0.52 3.38 9.53
CA TYR A 63 1.13 2.11 9.13
C TYR A 63 1.95 1.57 10.29
N GLN A 64 1.81 0.29 10.59
CA GLN A 64 2.49 -0.37 11.70
C GLN A 64 2.97 -1.76 11.32
N GLU A 65 4.27 -2.00 11.55
CA GLU A 65 4.91 -3.30 11.48
C GLU A 65 5.07 -3.87 12.90
N LYS A 66 4.21 -4.80 13.29
CA LYS A 66 4.33 -5.42 14.61
C LYS A 66 5.46 -6.43 14.64
N PHE A 67 6.24 -6.48 15.73
CA PHE A 67 7.28 -7.49 15.92
C PHE A 67 6.75 -8.92 15.80
N SER A 68 5.51 -9.15 16.22
CA SER A 68 4.84 -10.45 16.11
C SER A 68 4.63 -10.89 14.65
N ALA A 69 4.52 -9.97 13.69
CA ALA A 69 4.40 -10.31 12.28
C ALA A 69 5.63 -11.06 11.74
N ALA A 70 6.81 -10.75 12.27
CA ALA A 70 8.06 -11.43 11.95
C ALA A 70 8.44 -12.52 13.01
N GLY A 71 7.48 -12.96 13.83
CA GLY A 71 7.72 -13.97 14.87
C GLY A 71 8.64 -13.50 16.00
N ARG A 72 8.78 -12.18 16.20
CA ARG A 72 9.70 -11.60 17.18
C ARG A 72 8.95 -10.97 18.36
N ILE A 73 9.66 -10.79 19.45
CA ILE A 73 9.20 -10.06 20.64
C ILE A 73 9.88 -8.69 20.64
N PRO A 74 9.15 -7.59 20.96
CA PRO A 74 9.76 -6.27 21.07
C PRO A 74 10.97 -6.26 22.00
N GLY A 75 12.02 -5.55 21.59
CA GLY A 75 13.21 -5.35 22.39
C GLY A 75 12.99 -4.42 23.60
N GLY A 76 14.06 -4.09 24.30
CA GLY A 76 14.04 -3.19 25.44
C GLY A 76 13.46 -3.81 26.72
N PHE A 77 13.44 -3.01 27.78
CA PHE A 77 13.01 -3.46 29.13
C PHE A 77 11.52 -3.80 29.19
N PHE A 78 10.66 -2.97 28.56
CA PHE A 78 9.21 -3.11 28.67
C PHE A 78 8.60 -4.19 27.79
N LYS A 79 9.32 -4.73 26.80
CA LYS A 79 8.84 -5.74 25.85
C LYS A 79 7.52 -5.34 25.18
N ARG A 80 7.40 -4.07 24.79
CA ARG A 80 6.20 -3.50 24.14
C ARG A 80 6.57 -2.81 22.84
N GLU A 81 5.58 -2.73 21.94
CA GLU A 81 5.65 -1.84 20.77
C GLU A 81 5.86 -0.40 21.25
N GLY A 82 6.80 0.30 20.61
CA GLY A 82 7.15 1.67 20.92
C GLY A 82 6.35 2.68 20.08
N ARG A 83 6.94 3.87 19.92
CA ARG A 83 6.45 4.85 18.94
C ARG A 83 6.73 4.33 17.54
N ALA A 84 5.98 4.86 16.55
CA ALA A 84 6.23 4.58 15.14
C ALA A 84 7.71 4.85 14.81
N THR A 85 8.31 3.92 14.09
CA THR A 85 9.67 4.04 13.56
C THR A 85 9.70 5.05 12.41
N GLU A 86 10.90 5.46 12.00
CA GLU A 86 11.07 6.30 10.82
C GLU A 86 10.49 5.62 9.56
N LYS A 87 10.78 4.33 9.34
CA LYS A 87 10.21 3.53 8.24
C LYS A 87 8.69 3.55 8.27
N GLU A 88 8.05 3.26 9.41
CA GLU A 88 6.59 3.28 9.54
C GLU A 88 6.00 4.67 9.25
N THR A 89 6.68 5.74 9.67
CA THR A 89 6.25 7.11 9.39
C THR A 89 6.37 7.45 7.91
N LEU A 90 7.46 7.05 7.26
CA LEU A 90 7.68 7.27 5.82
C LEU A 90 6.69 6.45 4.98
N THR A 91 6.44 5.19 5.35
CA THR A 91 5.44 4.35 4.68
C THR A 91 4.01 4.92 4.85
N SER A 92 3.68 5.46 6.03
CA SER A 92 2.39 6.16 6.21
C SER A 92 2.25 7.33 5.23
N ARG A 93 3.32 8.11 5.00
CA ARG A 93 3.34 9.20 4.02
C ARG A 93 3.32 8.69 2.58
N LEU A 94 3.97 7.56 2.31
CA LEU A 94 3.96 6.91 1.00
C LEU A 94 2.53 6.53 0.59
N ILE A 95 1.70 6.06 1.54
CA ILE A 95 0.28 5.74 1.33
C ILE A 95 -0.56 7.03 1.21
N ASP A 96 -0.33 8.03 2.07
CA ASP A 96 -1.11 9.28 2.11
C ASP A 96 -1.00 10.09 0.81
N ARG A 97 0.21 10.23 0.26
CA ARG A 97 0.49 11.11 -0.88
C ARG A 97 -0.35 10.82 -2.13
N PRO A 98 -0.48 9.58 -2.62
CA PRO A 98 -1.29 9.28 -3.79
C PRO A 98 -2.79 9.24 -3.50
N VAL A 99 -3.21 9.01 -2.25
CA VAL A 99 -4.62 8.86 -1.85
C VAL A 99 -5.28 10.21 -1.62
N ARG A 100 -4.61 11.13 -0.95
CA ARG A 100 -5.14 12.44 -0.55
C ARG A 100 -5.73 13.27 -1.71
N PRO A 101 -5.08 13.42 -2.86
CA PRO A 101 -5.61 14.21 -3.96
C PRO A 101 -6.82 13.57 -4.66
N LEU A 102 -7.15 12.32 -4.35
CA LEU A 102 -8.30 11.60 -4.91
C LEU A 102 -9.59 11.79 -4.10
N PHE A 103 -9.59 12.68 -3.12
CA PHE A 103 -10.81 13.14 -2.47
C PHE A 103 -11.25 14.47 -3.07
N PRO A 104 -12.57 14.70 -3.24
CA PRO A 104 -13.08 15.93 -3.83
C PRO A 104 -12.79 17.14 -2.96
N GLU A 105 -12.58 18.28 -3.61
CA GLU A 105 -12.44 19.55 -2.92
C GLU A 105 -13.68 19.86 -2.06
N GLY A 106 -13.47 20.37 -0.85
CA GLY A 106 -14.55 20.65 0.10
C GLY A 106 -15.00 19.45 0.94
N PHE A 107 -14.42 18.26 0.76
CA PHE A 107 -14.65 17.14 1.64
C PHE A 107 -13.73 17.23 2.87
N TYR A 108 -14.30 17.51 4.04
CA TYR A 108 -13.55 17.76 5.28
C TYR A 108 -13.90 16.82 6.43
N ASN A 109 -14.56 15.71 6.15
CA ASN A 109 -14.78 14.66 7.16
C ASN A 109 -13.45 14.02 7.54
N GLU A 110 -13.24 13.83 8.84
CA GLU A 110 -12.04 13.15 9.34
C GLU A 110 -12.02 11.70 8.88
N ILE A 111 -10.92 11.27 8.25
CA ILE A 111 -10.69 9.89 7.83
C ILE A 111 -9.44 9.35 8.52
N ASN A 112 -9.57 8.13 9.04
CA ASN A 112 -8.45 7.37 9.58
C ASN A 112 -8.28 6.09 8.73
N VAL A 113 -7.10 5.92 8.16
CA VAL A 113 -6.65 4.72 7.46
C VAL A 113 -5.61 4.03 8.33
N ILE A 114 -5.87 2.81 8.75
CA ILE A 114 -5.00 2.07 9.65
C ILE A 114 -4.56 0.79 8.96
N CYS A 115 -3.26 0.70 8.61
CA CYS A 115 -2.63 -0.47 8.01
C CYS A 115 -1.77 -1.16 9.05
N GLN A 116 -2.00 -2.46 9.26
CA GLN A 116 -1.24 -3.27 10.20
C GLN A 116 -0.67 -4.50 9.49
N VAL A 117 0.64 -4.68 9.56
CA VAL A 117 1.31 -5.89 9.08
C VAL A 117 1.07 -7.00 10.10
N LEU A 118 0.40 -8.07 9.66
CA LEU A 118 0.04 -9.22 10.50
C LEU A 118 0.98 -10.40 10.29
N SER A 119 1.57 -10.54 9.10
CA SER A 119 2.58 -11.54 8.77
C SER A 119 3.59 -10.94 7.81
N TYR A 120 4.86 -11.30 7.96
CA TYR A 120 5.97 -10.85 7.12
C TYR A 120 6.95 -11.99 6.90
N ASP A 121 7.18 -12.34 5.65
CA ASP A 121 8.08 -13.44 5.24
C ASP A 121 9.57 -13.06 5.24
N GLY A 122 9.89 -11.77 5.34
CA GLY A 122 11.27 -11.27 5.28
C GLY A 122 11.78 -11.01 3.87
N GLU A 123 10.97 -11.26 2.84
CA GLU A 123 11.31 -11.09 1.43
C GLU A 123 10.45 -10.02 0.74
N THR A 124 9.14 -10.06 1.00
CA THR A 124 8.16 -9.18 0.34
C THR A 124 7.91 -7.96 1.19
N GLU A 125 8.35 -6.79 0.76
CA GLU A 125 8.10 -5.53 1.48
C GLU A 125 6.61 -5.30 1.65
N PRO A 126 6.13 -5.09 2.88
CA PRO A 126 4.71 -4.97 3.16
C PRO A 126 4.12 -3.60 2.81
N ASP A 127 4.93 -2.59 2.46
CA ASP A 127 4.50 -1.24 2.12
C ASP A 127 3.62 -1.21 0.85
N ILE A 128 4.02 -1.91 -0.22
CA ILE A 128 3.24 -2.05 -1.46
C ILE A 128 1.91 -2.76 -1.18
N VAL A 129 1.95 -3.83 -0.38
CA VAL A 129 0.74 -4.56 0.03
C VAL A 129 -0.19 -3.66 0.84
N ALA A 130 0.37 -2.80 1.72
CA ALA A 130 -0.39 -1.83 2.50
C ALA A 130 -1.02 -0.73 1.63
N MET A 131 -0.32 -0.23 0.61
CA MET A 131 -0.87 0.74 -0.34
C MET A 131 -2.07 0.16 -1.09
N ILE A 132 -1.94 -1.07 -1.57
CA ILE A 132 -3.02 -1.79 -2.26
C ILE A 132 -4.20 -2.03 -1.31
N ALA A 133 -3.94 -2.50 -0.08
CA ALA A 133 -4.96 -2.72 0.93
C ALA A 133 -5.70 -1.42 1.31
N ALA A 134 -4.98 -0.30 1.44
CA ALA A 134 -5.56 1.01 1.72
C ALA A 134 -6.45 1.49 0.57
N SER A 135 -5.99 1.36 -0.68
CA SER A 135 -6.78 1.69 -1.86
C SER A 135 -8.05 0.86 -1.94
N ALA A 136 -7.95 -0.46 -1.75
CA ALA A 136 -9.10 -1.35 -1.76
C ALA A 136 -10.10 -1.03 -0.63
N ALA A 137 -9.61 -0.81 0.60
CA ALA A 137 -10.45 -0.47 1.75
C ALA A 137 -11.19 0.87 1.56
N LEU A 138 -10.51 1.88 0.99
CA LEU A 138 -11.13 3.16 0.64
C LEU A 138 -12.19 3.01 -0.45
N THR A 139 -11.92 2.19 -1.47
CA THR A 139 -12.86 1.96 -2.59
C THR A 139 -14.16 1.32 -2.13
N ILE A 140 -14.10 0.34 -1.20
CA ILE A 140 -15.31 -0.34 -0.68
C ILE A 140 -15.99 0.40 0.48
N SER A 141 -15.38 1.47 1.02
CA SER A 141 -15.88 2.18 2.21
C SER A 141 -17.14 3.02 1.96
N GLY A 142 -17.47 3.29 0.69
CA GLY A 142 -18.55 4.21 0.32
C GLY A 142 -18.20 5.70 0.48
N LEU A 143 -16.95 6.03 0.82
CA LEU A 143 -16.46 7.40 0.84
C LEU A 143 -16.29 7.95 -0.59
N PRO A 144 -16.29 9.29 -0.79
CA PRO A 144 -16.12 9.89 -2.11
C PRO A 144 -14.66 9.85 -2.57
N PHE A 145 -14.11 8.66 -2.63
CA PHE A 145 -12.76 8.37 -3.09
C PHE A 145 -12.76 8.12 -4.60
N MET A 146 -12.05 8.93 -5.35
CA MET A 146 -11.98 8.87 -6.83
C MET A 146 -10.88 7.93 -7.36
N GLY A 147 -10.48 6.96 -6.53
CA GLY A 147 -9.63 5.85 -6.93
C GLY A 147 -10.41 4.74 -7.66
N PRO A 148 -9.90 3.49 -7.65
CA PRO A 148 -8.72 3.04 -6.89
C PRO A 148 -7.38 3.47 -7.46
N ILE A 149 -6.34 3.32 -6.63
CA ILE A 149 -4.94 3.31 -7.06
C ILE A 149 -4.38 1.89 -6.98
N GLY A 150 -3.50 1.55 -7.92
CA GLY A 150 -2.55 0.45 -7.80
C GLY A 150 -1.20 0.98 -7.35
N ALA A 151 -0.36 0.10 -6.84
CA ALA A 151 1.02 0.42 -6.50
C ALA A 151 1.91 -0.75 -6.88
N ALA A 152 3.14 -0.47 -7.28
CA ALA A 152 4.15 -1.47 -7.61
C ALA A 152 5.53 -0.97 -7.20
N ARG A 153 6.39 -1.90 -6.79
CA ARG A 153 7.82 -1.67 -6.64
C ARG A 153 8.52 -2.26 -7.87
N VAL A 154 9.47 -1.54 -8.41
CA VAL A 154 10.24 -1.98 -9.58
C VAL A 154 11.73 -1.92 -9.28
N GLY A 155 12.40 -3.03 -9.49
CA GLY A 155 13.85 -3.13 -9.54
C GLY A 155 14.36 -3.11 -10.97
N PHE A 156 15.67 -2.93 -11.13
CA PHE A 156 16.35 -3.00 -12.42
C PHE A 156 17.62 -3.83 -12.29
N SER A 157 17.69 -4.92 -13.04
CA SER A 157 18.83 -5.83 -13.02
C SER A 157 20.02 -5.29 -13.81
N ASN A 158 21.21 -5.88 -13.60
CA ASN A 158 22.39 -5.59 -14.41
C ASN A 158 22.24 -6.05 -15.87
N ASP A 159 21.36 -7.01 -16.14
CA ASP A 159 21.04 -7.49 -17.49
C ASP A 159 20.06 -6.57 -18.24
N GLY A 160 19.58 -5.50 -17.61
CA GLY A 160 18.69 -4.51 -18.22
C GLY A 160 17.21 -4.90 -18.17
N GLU A 161 16.80 -5.77 -17.24
CA GLU A 161 15.42 -6.20 -17.07
C GLU A 161 14.74 -5.51 -15.88
N TYR A 162 13.47 -5.13 -16.05
CA TYR A 162 12.61 -4.64 -14.95
C TYR A 162 12.08 -5.83 -14.15
N ILE A 163 12.23 -5.75 -12.83
CA ILE A 163 11.77 -6.78 -11.89
C ILE A 163 10.61 -6.21 -11.09
N LEU A 164 9.45 -6.86 -11.17
CA LEU A 164 8.27 -6.47 -10.40
C LEU A 164 8.36 -6.98 -8.97
N ASN A 165 8.19 -6.10 -8.00
CA ASN A 165 8.22 -6.37 -6.56
C ASN A 165 9.44 -7.23 -6.17
N PRO A 166 10.65 -6.77 -6.49
CA PRO A 166 11.88 -7.47 -6.12
C PRO A 166 11.92 -7.70 -4.60
N THR A 167 12.67 -8.71 -4.18
CA THR A 167 12.97 -8.84 -2.74
C THR A 167 13.83 -7.68 -2.27
N VAL A 168 13.88 -7.43 -0.96
CA VAL A 168 14.74 -6.39 -0.37
C VAL A 168 16.20 -6.57 -0.80
N ALA A 169 16.65 -7.81 -0.90
CA ALA A 169 18.02 -8.13 -1.32
C ALA A 169 18.27 -7.79 -2.79
N ASP A 170 17.26 -8.00 -3.67
CA ASP A 170 17.40 -7.77 -5.10
C ASP A 170 17.24 -6.30 -5.51
N ALA A 171 16.46 -5.51 -4.75
CA ALA A 171 16.22 -4.11 -5.06
C ALA A 171 17.43 -3.22 -4.77
N LEU A 172 18.05 -3.39 -3.60
CA LEU A 172 19.12 -2.54 -3.06
C LEU A 172 20.42 -3.29 -2.73
N GLY A 173 20.49 -4.59 -3.06
CA GLY A 173 21.69 -5.40 -2.91
C GLY A 173 22.86 -4.95 -3.81
N ASP A 174 23.97 -5.67 -3.79
CA ASP A 174 25.17 -5.32 -4.56
C ASP A 174 24.90 -5.23 -6.07
N ASP A 175 23.94 -6.01 -6.58
CA ASP A 175 23.53 -6.05 -7.99
C ASP A 175 22.28 -5.20 -8.29
N GLY A 176 21.62 -4.65 -7.30
CA GLY A 176 20.42 -3.81 -7.45
C GLY A 176 20.79 -2.39 -7.92
N ARG A 177 20.18 -1.94 -9.03
CA ARG A 177 20.41 -0.61 -9.61
C ARG A 177 19.26 0.35 -9.41
N LEU A 178 18.08 -0.15 -9.05
CA LEU A 178 16.86 0.65 -8.88
C LEU A 178 15.99 0.09 -7.76
N ASP A 179 15.55 0.98 -6.89
CA ASP A 179 14.38 0.80 -6.04
C ASP A 179 13.39 1.91 -6.38
N LEU A 180 12.32 1.56 -7.10
CA LEU A 180 11.31 2.50 -7.57
C LEU A 180 9.94 2.07 -7.07
N VAL A 181 9.27 2.95 -6.34
CA VAL A 181 7.87 2.79 -5.95
C VAL A 181 7.00 3.74 -6.77
N VAL A 182 5.99 3.18 -7.41
CA VAL A 182 4.99 3.94 -8.19
C VAL A 182 3.61 3.66 -7.65
N ALA A 183 2.82 4.70 -7.47
CA ALA A 183 1.37 4.60 -7.28
C ALA A 183 0.65 5.31 -8.41
N ALA A 184 -0.36 4.67 -8.96
CA ALA A 184 -1.08 5.16 -10.14
C ALA A 184 -2.57 4.86 -10.09
N THR A 185 -3.37 5.72 -10.70
CA THR A 185 -4.73 5.39 -11.14
C THR A 185 -4.67 4.63 -12.47
N ASN A 186 -5.83 4.22 -13.00
CA ASN A 186 -5.87 3.61 -14.33
C ASN A 186 -5.27 4.49 -15.42
N ASP A 187 -5.40 5.80 -15.30
CA ASP A 187 -5.09 6.77 -16.36
C ASP A 187 -3.81 7.57 -16.12
N ALA A 188 -3.36 7.68 -14.86
CA ALA A 188 -2.25 8.57 -14.52
C ALA A 188 -1.40 8.06 -13.35
N VAL A 189 -0.10 8.34 -13.44
CA VAL A 189 0.84 8.15 -12.32
C VAL A 189 0.61 9.27 -11.30
N MET A 190 0.35 8.89 -10.05
CA MET A 190 0.05 9.80 -8.93
C MET A 190 1.27 10.09 -8.06
N MET A 191 2.16 9.12 -7.93
CA MET A 191 3.34 9.25 -7.09
C MET A 191 4.47 8.38 -7.63
N VAL A 192 5.67 8.93 -7.56
CA VAL A 192 6.93 8.23 -7.84
C VAL A 192 7.90 8.53 -6.70
N GLU A 193 8.56 7.51 -6.19
CA GLU A 193 9.66 7.63 -5.23
C GLU A 193 10.73 6.61 -5.62
N SER A 194 11.99 7.06 -5.74
CA SER A 194 13.04 6.18 -6.25
C SER A 194 14.41 6.46 -5.64
N GLU A 195 15.19 5.39 -5.52
CA GLU A 195 16.62 5.40 -5.34
C GLU A 195 17.26 4.65 -6.52
N ALA A 196 18.19 5.29 -7.23
CA ALA A 196 18.79 4.74 -8.44
C ALA A 196 20.30 4.94 -8.47
N LYS A 197 21.02 3.95 -9.00
CA LYS A 197 22.47 3.98 -9.22
C LYS A 197 22.75 4.19 -10.71
N GLU A 198 22.93 5.47 -11.10
CA GLU A 198 23.38 5.88 -12.46
C GLU A 198 22.56 5.26 -13.62
N LEU A 199 21.20 5.34 -13.53
CA LEU A 199 20.32 4.97 -14.62
C LEU A 199 20.08 6.15 -15.58
N THR A 200 19.86 5.84 -16.85
CA THR A 200 19.47 6.83 -17.85
C THR A 200 18.01 7.26 -17.68
N GLU A 201 17.64 8.42 -18.26
CA GLU A 201 16.24 8.87 -18.25
C GLU A 201 15.31 7.89 -18.95
N GLU A 202 15.78 7.21 -20.00
CA GLU A 202 15.01 6.21 -20.76
C GLU A 202 14.73 4.98 -19.90
N GLU A 203 15.74 4.45 -19.17
CA GLU A 203 15.58 3.34 -18.23
C GLU A 203 14.61 3.70 -17.10
N MET A 204 14.73 4.91 -16.53
CA MET A 204 13.83 5.40 -15.47
C MET A 204 12.40 5.55 -15.96
N LEU A 205 12.19 6.15 -17.15
CA LEU A 205 10.86 6.28 -17.73
C LEU A 205 10.23 4.91 -18.03
N GLY A 206 11.03 3.98 -18.58
CA GLY A 206 10.60 2.60 -18.81
C GLY A 206 10.14 1.90 -17.54
N ALA A 207 10.87 2.09 -16.42
CA ALA A 207 10.49 1.53 -15.12
C ALA A 207 9.14 2.09 -14.61
N VAL A 208 8.91 3.40 -14.76
CA VAL A 208 7.64 4.03 -14.38
C VAL A 208 6.48 3.50 -15.23
N LEU A 209 6.67 3.37 -16.53
CA LEU A 209 5.65 2.83 -17.45
C LEU A 209 5.34 1.36 -17.13
N PHE A 210 6.36 0.56 -16.86
CA PHE A 210 6.21 -0.84 -16.44
C PHE A 210 5.40 -0.93 -15.13
N ALA A 211 5.74 -0.13 -14.12
CA ALA A 211 5.03 -0.08 -12.86
C ALA A 211 3.55 0.34 -13.03
N HIS A 212 3.28 1.31 -13.91
CA HIS A 212 1.91 1.76 -14.21
C HIS A 212 1.08 0.64 -14.85
N GLU A 213 1.63 -0.08 -15.81
CA GLU A 213 0.95 -1.22 -16.45
C GLU A 213 0.64 -2.34 -15.44
N GLU A 214 1.59 -2.67 -14.58
CA GLU A 214 1.40 -3.66 -13.51
C GLU A 214 0.37 -3.19 -12.46
N SER A 215 0.35 -1.90 -12.14
CA SER A 215 -0.64 -1.31 -11.23
C SER A 215 -2.07 -1.42 -11.77
N ARG A 216 -2.28 -1.35 -13.08
CA ARG A 216 -3.62 -1.52 -13.70
C ARG A 216 -4.21 -2.90 -13.45
N LYS A 217 -3.39 -3.96 -13.38
CA LYS A 217 -3.86 -5.31 -13.04
C LYS A 217 -4.42 -5.35 -11.62
N VAL A 218 -3.72 -4.71 -10.69
CA VAL A 218 -4.16 -4.58 -9.28
C VAL A 218 -5.44 -3.75 -9.18
N ILE A 219 -5.54 -2.64 -9.92
CA ILE A 219 -6.75 -1.81 -9.98
C ILE A 219 -7.96 -2.64 -10.44
N GLY A 220 -7.77 -3.48 -11.48
CA GLY A 220 -8.81 -4.41 -11.92
C GLY A 220 -9.31 -5.31 -10.78
N ALA A 221 -8.41 -5.93 -10.04
CA ALA A 221 -8.76 -6.77 -8.89
C ALA A 221 -9.49 -6.01 -7.76
N ILE A 222 -9.11 -4.74 -7.51
CA ILE A 222 -9.81 -3.88 -6.53
C ILE A 222 -11.23 -3.57 -6.99
N ILE A 223 -11.42 -3.28 -8.28
CA ILE A 223 -12.74 -3.01 -8.87
C ILE A 223 -13.62 -4.27 -8.79
N ASP A 224 -13.06 -5.44 -9.08
CA ASP A 224 -13.78 -6.73 -8.97
C ASP A 224 -14.21 -7.03 -7.54
N LEU A 225 -13.40 -6.64 -6.54
CA LEU A 225 -13.74 -6.80 -5.13
C LEU A 225 -14.90 -5.86 -4.72
N ALA A 226 -14.94 -4.65 -5.26
CA ALA A 226 -15.91 -3.60 -4.94
C ALA A 226 -17.28 -3.86 -5.59
#